data_d60d34713f0ce45552b03cf724350471
#
_entry.id   d60d34713f0ce45552b03cf724350471
#
_cell.length_a   1.000
_cell.length_b   1.000
_cell.length_c   1.000
_cell.angle_alpha   90.00
_cell.angle_beta   90.00
_cell.angle_gamma   90.00
#
_symmetry.space_group_name_H-M   'P 1'
#
loop_
_entity.id
_entity.type
_entity.pdbx_description
1 polymer ?
#
loop_
_entity_poly.entity_id
_entity_poly.type
_entity_poly.pdbx_seq_one_letter_code
_entity_poly.pdbx_strand_id
1 'polypeptide(L)'
;GKSGRGIIKAKYFIDATGDGDLCYRLGLKTYTFDLLQPPTVCAHLEGLDLGVYESVLKEHGQEFNIPSGTAWGVYLPNTHVFMFAGTRVYGADCSDAGNLTKAEMEGRRQIRAIMDMMRKYGNDGNIPRLVTLPSYIGVRETRHVECLYQISDEDALYGRRFDDAIANGSYVFDLHHQDKPGLTFRHLDGTEIYSRPGFPDQVGRWREKTEVNPTFYQVPLRSLIPKKYDNVMLAGRMIDASVVAYSGIRVMVNMNQVGEAAGVTSYLAWKQGKKIKDVPAGEVRDVLKKGGSIII
;
A
#
# COMPACT_ATOMS: atom_id res chain seq x y z
N GLY A 1 -1.74 25.17 11.70
CA GLY A 1 -0.28 25.29 11.72
C GLY A 1 0.23 26.09 12.93
N LYS A 2 1.55 26.29 13.03
CA LYS A 2 2.18 27.02 14.15
C LYS A 2 1.64 28.47 14.33
N SER A 3 1.22 29.09 13.24
CA SER A 3 0.64 30.44 13.23
C SER A 3 -0.88 30.48 13.47
N GLY A 4 -1.47 29.36 13.85
CA GLY A 4 -2.90 29.25 14.12
C GLY A 4 -3.68 28.47 13.06
N ARG A 5 -4.98 28.72 13.00
CA ARG A 5 -5.90 28.11 12.05
C ARG A 5 -6.16 29.07 10.89
N GLY A 6 -6.26 28.54 9.68
CA GLY A 6 -6.57 29.31 8.48
C GLY A 6 -7.57 28.55 7.59
N ILE A 7 -8.16 29.29 6.65
CA ILE A 7 -9.06 28.73 5.64
C ILE A 7 -8.35 28.79 4.28
N ILE A 8 -8.33 27.65 3.61
CA ILE A 8 -7.86 27.55 2.22
C ILE A 8 -9.08 27.52 1.32
N LYS A 9 -9.20 28.50 0.40
CA LYS A 9 -10.24 28.51 -0.63
C LYS A 9 -9.65 28.02 -1.94
N ALA A 10 -10.25 27.00 -2.53
CA ALA A 10 -9.87 26.45 -3.83
C ALA A 10 -11.10 26.09 -4.64
N LYS A 11 -10.94 25.98 -5.97
CA LYS A 11 -12.01 25.51 -6.85
C LYS A 11 -12.10 23.98 -6.85
N TYR A 12 -10.97 23.31 -6.76
CA TYR A 12 -10.86 21.86 -6.76
C TYR A 12 -9.99 21.38 -5.61
N PHE A 13 -10.25 20.19 -5.11
CA PHE A 13 -9.56 19.57 -4.00
C PHE A 13 -9.15 18.15 -4.38
N ILE A 14 -7.94 17.77 -4.03
CA ILE A 14 -7.45 16.40 -4.15
C ILE A 14 -7.21 15.88 -2.72
N ASP A 15 -7.95 14.84 -2.31
CA ASP A 15 -7.64 14.11 -1.10
C ASP A 15 -6.44 13.19 -1.37
N ALA A 16 -5.30 13.52 -0.79
CA ALA A 16 -4.06 12.75 -0.87
C ALA A 16 -3.58 12.33 0.52
N THR A 17 -4.49 12.26 1.50
CA THR A 17 -4.16 11.93 2.89
C THR A 17 -3.74 10.48 3.08
N GLY A 18 -4.05 9.61 2.13
CA GLY A 18 -3.85 8.17 2.22
C GLY A 18 -4.94 7.44 2.99
N ASP A 19 -5.65 8.14 3.86
CA ASP A 19 -6.69 7.60 4.75
C ASP A 19 -8.10 8.12 4.40
N GLY A 20 -8.23 8.94 3.33
CA GLY A 20 -9.49 9.54 2.91
C GLY A 20 -10.04 10.56 3.92
N ASP A 21 -9.17 11.24 4.67
CA ASP A 21 -9.57 12.12 5.76
C ASP A 21 -10.40 13.31 5.30
N LEU A 22 -10.06 13.92 4.15
CA LEU A 22 -10.85 14.99 3.60
C LEU A 22 -12.24 14.49 3.19
N CYS A 23 -12.28 13.37 2.48
CA CYS A 23 -13.52 12.76 2.03
C CYS A 23 -14.44 12.37 3.20
N TYR A 24 -13.86 11.75 4.23
CA TYR A 24 -14.57 11.39 5.45
C TYR A 24 -15.18 12.64 6.14
N ARG A 25 -14.40 13.71 6.29
CA ARG A 25 -14.87 14.97 6.91
C ARG A 25 -15.91 15.70 6.07
N LEU A 26 -15.91 15.49 4.75
CA LEU A 26 -16.95 16.01 3.85
C LEU A 26 -18.24 15.17 3.88
N GLY A 27 -18.29 14.10 4.66
CA GLY A 27 -19.43 13.19 4.73
C GLY A 27 -19.64 12.38 3.45
N LEU A 28 -18.54 12.06 2.74
CA LEU A 28 -18.55 11.10 1.65
C LEU A 28 -18.67 9.69 2.21
N LYS A 29 -19.26 8.78 1.43
CA LYS A 29 -19.35 7.40 1.84
C LYS A 29 -17.98 6.75 1.81
N THR A 30 -17.55 6.27 2.97
CA THR A 30 -16.32 5.51 3.16
C THR A 30 -16.63 4.13 3.71
N TYR A 31 -15.72 3.19 3.49
CA TYR A 31 -15.81 1.83 4.02
C TYR A 31 -14.43 1.31 4.42
N THR A 32 -14.41 0.27 5.22
CA THR A 32 -13.22 -0.51 5.59
C THR A 32 -13.51 -1.98 5.34
N PHE A 33 -12.48 -2.77 5.12
CA PHE A 33 -12.61 -4.22 5.17
C PHE A 33 -12.51 -4.71 6.61
N ASP A 34 -13.10 -5.88 6.89
CA ASP A 34 -13.09 -6.48 8.23
C ASP A 34 -11.67 -6.77 8.73
N LEU A 35 -10.78 -7.14 7.81
CA LEU A 35 -9.38 -7.45 8.08
C LEU A 35 -8.48 -6.49 7.30
N LEU A 36 -8.12 -5.36 7.93
CA LEU A 36 -7.18 -4.39 7.35
C LEU A 36 -5.77 -4.96 7.31
N GLN A 37 -5.03 -4.68 6.25
CA GLN A 37 -3.62 -5.08 6.17
C GLN A 37 -2.79 -4.39 7.26
N PRO A 38 -1.99 -5.14 8.06
CA PRO A 38 -1.31 -4.61 9.23
C PRO A 38 -0.24 -3.58 8.87
N PRO A 39 -0.16 -2.44 9.57
CA PRO A 39 0.92 -1.49 9.39
C PRO A 39 2.26 -2.05 9.87
N THR A 40 3.35 -1.49 9.37
CA THR A 40 4.73 -1.93 9.61
C THR A 40 5.65 -0.74 9.93
N VAL A 41 6.48 -0.88 10.94
CA VAL A 41 7.65 0.00 11.14
C VAL A 41 8.83 -0.58 10.34
N CYS A 42 9.31 0.15 9.34
CA CYS A 42 10.49 -0.22 8.56
C CYS A 42 11.74 0.40 9.18
N ALA A 43 12.59 -0.41 9.81
CA ALA A 43 13.84 0.06 10.42
C ALA A 43 15.01 -0.01 9.43
N HIS A 44 16.00 0.86 9.58
CA HIS A 44 17.30 0.69 8.95
C HIS A 44 18.25 0.04 9.95
N LEU A 45 18.76 -1.11 9.58
CA LEU A 45 19.65 -1.93 10.42
C LEU A 45 20.97 -2.20 9.71
N GLU A 46 22.03 -2.33 10.47
CA GLU A 46 23.32 -2.84 10.03
C GLU A 46 23.61 -4.19 10.68
N GLY A 47 24.24 -5.12 9.95
CA GLY A 47 24.63 -6.42 10.48
C GLY A 47 23.47 -7.42 10.67
N LEU A 48 22.33 -7.23 9.99
CA LEU A 48 21.26 -8.19 9.97
C LEU A 48 21.41 -9.13 8.77
N ASP A 49 21.50 -10.43 9.04
CA ASP A 49 21.25 -11.48 8.04
C ASP A 49 19.79 -11.96 8.15
N LEU A 50 19.06 -11.90 7.04
CA LEU A 50 17.63 -12.22 7.02
C LEU A 50 17.37 -13.71 7.30
N GLY A 51 18.22 -14.61 6.78
CA GLY A 51 18.06 -16.05 6.99
C GLY A 51 18.31 -16.45 8.45
N VAL A 52 19.32 -15.85 9.09
CA VAL A 52 19.57 -16.03 10.53
C VAL A 52 18.40 -15.46 11.35
N TYR A 53 17.91 -14.27 10.99
CA TYR A 53 16.75 -13.67 11.65
C TYR A 53 15.51 -14.58 11.58
N GLU A 54 15.19 -15.12 10.40
CA GLU A 54 14.02 -15.99 10.22
C GLU A 54 14.12 -17.29 11.01
N SER A 55 15.32 -17.89 11.08
CA SER A 55 15.57 -19.07 11.90
C SER A 55 15.37 -18.76 13.39
N VAL A 56 15.97 -17.69 13.88
CA VAL A 56 15.85 -17.26 15.28
C VAL A 56 14.42 -16.86 15.61
N LEU A 57 13.73 -16.16 14.72
CA LEU A 57 12.32 -15.79 14.90
C LEU A 57 11.42 -17.02 15.04
N LYS A 58 11.65 -18.05 14.23
CA LYS A 58 10.89 -19.31 14.26
C LYS A 58 11.01 -20.00 15.62
N GLU A 59 12.21 -20.03 16.19
CA GLU A 59 12.50 -20.73 17.45
C GLU A 59 12.17 -19.92 18.69
N HIS A 60 12.42 -18.60 18.66
CA HIS A 60 12.40 -17.74 19.84
C HIS A 60 11.45 -16.54 19.76
N GLY A 61 10.77 -16.31 18.64
CA GLY A 61 9.92 -15.14 18.45
C GLY A 61 8.82 -14.99 19.51
N GLN A 62 8.26 -16.09 19.97
CA GLN A 62 7.23 -16.08 21.02
C GLN A 62 7.75 -15.58 22.38
N GLU A 63 8.99 -15.89 22.74
CA GLU A 63 9.64 -15.42 23.97
C GLU A 63 9.68 -13.89 24.04
N PHE A 64 9.82 -13.25 22.90
CA PHE A 64 9.89 -11.77 22.76
C PHE A 64 8.57 -11.14 22.35
N ASN A 65 7.50 -11.91 22.29
CA ASN A 65 6.18 -11.45 21.83
C ASN A 65 6.29 -10.72 20.46
N ILE A 66 7.02 -11.34 19.51
CA ILE A 66 7.14 -10.88 18.15
C ILE A 66 6.13 -11.64 17.29
N PRO A 67 5.23 -10.96 16.57
CA PRO A 67 4.29 -11.63 15.68
C PRO A 67 5.01 -12.43 14.60
N SER A 68 4.56 -13.67 14.38
CA SER A 68 5.05 -14.49 13.28
C SER A 68 4.54 -13.91 11.96
N GLY A 69 5.41 -13.26 11.23
CA GLY A 69 5.11 -12.65 9.94
C GLY A 69 6.34 -12.68 9.02
N THR A 70 6.14 -12.61 7.70
CA THR A 70 7.24 -12.52 6.73
C THR A 70 8.02 -11.24 6.95
N ALA A 71 9.34 -11.34 6.91
CA ALA A 71 10.23 -10.19 6.85
C ALA A 71 10.81 -10.07 5.44
N TRP A 72 11.02 -8.86 5.00
CA TRP A 72 11.75 -8.57 3.78
C TRP A 72 12.56 -7.30 3.95
N GLY A 73 13.46 -7.06 3.04
CA GLY A 73 14.23 -5.84 3.02
C GLY A 73 15.18 -5.76 1.84
N VAL A 74 15.88 -4.66 1.76
CA VAL A 74 16.87 -4.40 0.72
C VAL A 74 18.01 -3.57 1.29
N TYR A 75 19.21 -3.83 0.82
CA TYR A 75 20.36 -2.96 1.13
C TYR A 75 20.19 -1.61 0.44
N LEU A 76 20.40 -0.54 1.17
CA LEU A 76 20.46 0.79 0.58
C LEU A 76 21.67 0.87 -0.37
N PRO A 77 21.50 1.45 -1.57
CA PRO A 77 22.56 1.49 -2.58
C PRO A 77 23.89 2.04 -2.02
N ASN A 78 25.00 1.34 -2.27
CA ASN A 78 26.35 1.70 -1.84
C ASN A 78 26.53 1.81 -0.31
N THR A 79 25.74 1.10 0.49
CA THR A 79 25.85 1.06 1.95
C THR A 79 25.79 -0.37 2.48
N HIS A 80 26.11 -0.56 3.78
CA HIS A 80 25.85 -1.80 4.52
C HIS A 80 24.56 -1.73 5.33
N VAL A 81 23.72 -0.71 5.08
CA VAL A 81 22.47 -0.50 5.78
C VAL A 81 21.36 -1.28 5.07
N PHE A 82 20.68 -2.12 5.82
CA PHE A 82 19.55 -2.92 5.37
C PHE A 82 18.24 -2.26 5.80
N MET A 83 17.39 -1.89 4.85
CA MET A 83 16.02 -1.49 5.15
C MET A 83 15.21 -2.74 5.45
N PHE A 84 14.80 -2.88 6.70
CA PHE A 84 14.14 -4.06 7.24
C PHE A 84 12.66 -3.80 7.51
N ALA A 85 11.81 -4.61 6.94
CA ALA A 85 10.34 -4.59 7.11
C ALA A 85 9.87 -5.94 7.70
N GLY A 86 10.01 -6.12 9.00
CA GLY A 86 9.67 -7.36 9.70
C GLY A 86 8.66 -7.20 10.83
N THR A 87 8.13 -5.99 11.07
CA THR A 87 7.11 -5.78 12.10
C THR A 87 5.70 -5.87 11.53
N ARG A 88 4.73 -6.23 12.36
CA ARG A 88 3.29 -6.21 12.04
C ARG A 88 2.48 -5.83 13.26
N VAL A 89 1.65 -4.81 13.11
CA VAL A 89 0.73 -4.40 14.18
C VAL A 89 -0.68 -4.84 13.80
N TYR A 90 -1.06 -5.99 14.29
CA TYR A 90 -2.38 -6.55 14.01
C TYR A 90 -3.51 -5.75 14.66
N GLY A 91 -4.68 -5.71 14.00
CA GLY A 91 -5.90 -5.07 14.52
C GLY A 91 -5.85 -3.53 14.56
N ALA A 92 -4.86 -2.90 13.92
CA ALA A 92 -4.71 -1.45 13.95
C ALA A 92 -5.43 -0.78 12.77
N ASP A 93 -6.49 -0.03 13.05
CA ASP A 93 -7.05 0.96 12.14
C ASP A 93 -6.37 2.31 12.38
N CYS A 94 -5.37 2.62 11.56
CA CYS A 94 -4.59 3.86 11.64
C CYS A 94 -5.34 5.11 11.12
N SER A 95 -6.61 5.01 10.76
CA SER A 95 -7.46 6.16 10.45
C SER A 95 -7.95 6.91 11.69
N ASP A 96 -7.76 6.33 12.87
CA ASP A 96 -7.98 6.97 14.17
C ASP A 96 -6.64 7.36 14.82
N ALA A 97 -6.53 8.58 15.31
CA ALA A 97 -5.28 9.12 15.86
C ALA A 97 -4.80 8.35 17.10
N GLY A 98 -5.72 7.87 17.95
CA GLY A 98 -5.40 7.08 19.13
C GLY A 98 -4.86 5.70 18.75
N ASN A 99 -5.49 5.05 17.79
CA ASN A 99 -5.05 3.75 17.27
C ASN A 99 -3.73 3.88 16.50
N LEU A 100 -3.55 4.94 15.72
CA LEU A 100 -2.28 5.23 15.07
C LEU A 100 -1.13 5.37 16.09
N THR A 101 -1.36 6.11 17.19
CA THR A 101 -0.38 6.26 18.27
C THR A 101 -0.02 4.91 18.90
N LYS A 102 -1.03 4.08 19.17
CA LYS A 102 -0.80 2.72 19.70
C LYS A 102 -0.02 1.85 18.70
N ALA A 103 -0.33 1.96 17.41
CA ALA A 103 0.38 1.22 16.36
C ALA A 103 1.84 1.64 16.24
N GLU A 104 2.15 2.94 16.35
CA GLU A 104 3.51 3.46 16.43
C GLU A 104 4.28 2.90 17.62
N MET A 105 3.68 2.91 18.81
CA MET A 105 4.29 2.39 20.02
C MET A 105 4.58 0.90 19.90
N GLU A 106 3.60 0.13 19.43
CA GLU A 106 3.73 -1.32 19.26
C GLU A 106 4.76 -1.70 18.18
N GLY A 107 4.75 -1.04 17.03
CA GLY A 107 5.73 -1.29 15.98
C GLY A 107 7.17 -1.02 16.44
N ARG A 108 7.39 0.04 17.22
CA ARG A 108 8.70 0.35 17.82
C ARG A 108 9.08 -0.65 18.91
N ARG A 109 8.13 -1.12 19.72
CA ARG A 109 8.33 -2.21 20.67
C ARG A 109 8.81 -3.48 19.96
N GLN A 110 8.19 -3.82 18.83
CA GLN A 110 8.58 -4.98 18.03
C GLN A 110 10.01 -4.86 17.50
N ILE A 111 10.43 -3.69 16.97
CA ILE A 111 11.83 -3.48 16.55
C ILE A 111 12.79 -3.70 17.73
N ARG A 112 12.49 -3.16 18.91
CA ARG A 112 13.31 -3.39 20.11
C ARG A 112 13.39 -4.87 20.46
N ALA A 113 12.26 -5.56 20.48
CA ALA A 113 12.16 -7.00 20.77
C ALA A 113 12.99 -7.84 19.77
N ILE A 114 12.93 -7.50 18.48
CA ILE A 114 13.74 -8.13 17.43
C ILE A 114 15.24 -7.94 17.72
N MET A 115 15.65 -6.74 18.08
CA MET A 115 17.05 -6.49 18.40
C MET A 115 17.53 -7.22 19.66
N ASP A 116 16.67 -7.30 20.70
CA ASP A 116 16.97 -8.02 21.93
C ASP A 116 17.03 -9.54 21.69
N MET A 117 16.12 -10.07 20.86
CA MET A 117 16.14 -11.46 20.41
C MET A 117 17.43 -11.80 19.65
N MET A 118 17.83 -10.97 18.70
CA MET A 118 19.03 -11.17 17.91
C MET A 118 20.33 -11.03 18.75
N ARG A 119 20.36 -10.18 19.77
CA ARG A 119 21.48 -10.11 20.73
C ARG A 119 21.61 -11.39 21.56
N LYS A 120 20.48 -12.03 21.89
CA LYS A 120 20.49 -13.22 22.74
C LYS A 120 20.77 -14.50 21.96
N TYR A 121 20.27 -14.60 20.74
CA TYR A 121 20.25 -15.83 19.95
C TYR A 121 20.91 -15.72 18.58
N GLY A 122 21.24 -14.52 18.13
CA GLY A 122 21.98 -14.33 16.89
C GLY A 122 23.43 -14.83 17.02
N ASN A 123 23.99 -15.24 15.89
CA ASN A 123 25.41 -15.66 15.82
C ASN A 123 26.33 -14.44 15.84
N ASP A 124 27.61 -14.66 16.19
CA ASP A 124 28.64 -13.64 16.07
C ASP A 124 28.65 -13.06 14.63
N GLY A 125 28.54 -11.72 14.55
CA GLY A 125 28.41 -11.01 13.28
C GLY A 125 26.98 -10.72 12.81
N ASN A 126 25.97 -11.39 13.37
CA ASN A 126 24.54 -11.19 13.05
C ASN A 126 23.76 -10.48 14.16
N ILE A 127 24.44 -9.63 14.94
CA ILE A 127 23.82 -8.76 15.94
C ILE A 127 23.51 -7.42 15.28
N PRO A 128 22.24 -7.15 14.95
CA PRO A 128 21.91 -5.92 14.23
C PRO A 128 22.14 -4.68 15.07
N ARG A 129 22.57 -3.61 14.42
CA ARG A 129 22.65 -2.26 14.99
C ARG A 129 21.56 -1.39 14.38
N LEU A 130 20.81 -0.69 15.21
CA LEU A 130 19.80 0.25 14.74
C LEU A 130 20.48 1.52 14.21
N VAL A 131 20.30 1.80 12.93
CA VAL A 131 20.78 3.03 12.28
C VAL A 131 19.70 4.11 12.41
N THR A 132 18.47 3.81 12.02
CA THR A 132 17.35 4.75 12.18
C THR A 132 15.99 4.05 12.16
N LEU A 133 15.01 4.72 12.76
CA LEU A 133 13.58 4.39 12.64
C LEU A 133 12.90 5.40 11.71
N PRO A 134 11.84 5.01 11.01
CA PRO A 134 11.03 5.96 10.27
C PRO A 134 10.36 6.95 11.22
N SER A 135 10.08 8.15 10.73
CA SER A 135 9.33 9.16 11.48
C SER A 135 7.86 8.76 11.68
N TYR A 136 7.36 7.85 10.86
CA TYR A 136 5.96 7.45 10.81
C TYR A 136 5.84 5.97 10.42
N ILE A 137 4.90 5.25 11.04
CA ILE A 137 4.62 3.86 10.69
C ILE A 137 4.09 3.73 9.25
N GLY A 138 4.53 2.72 8.52
CA GLY A 138 4.06 2.42 7.17
C GLY A 138 2.64 1.84 7.20
N VAL A 139 1.65 2.68 7.03
CA VAL A 139 0.24 2.29 6.97
C VAL A 139 -0.06 1.70 5.60
N ARG A 140 -0.52 0.44 5.55
CA ARG A 140 -0.90 -0.23 4.30
C ARG A 140 -2.34 0.06 3.91
N GLU A 141 -3.24 0.05 4.88
CA GLU A 141 -4.67 0.10 4.62
C GLU A 141 -5.41 0.77 5.77
N THR A 142 -6.45 1.54 5.44
CA THR A 142 -7.40 2.15 6.35
C THR A 142 -8.76 2.25 5.65
N ARG A 143 -9.35 3.45 5.57
CA ARG A 143 -10.61 3.71 4.86
C ARG A 143 -10.43 3.74 3.35
N HIS A 144 -11.43 3.26 2.66
CA HIS A 144 -11.65 3.43 1.23
C HIS A 144 -12.81 4.39 1.00
N VAL A 145 -12.81 5.10 -0.12
CA VAL A 145 -13.88 6.04 -0.49
C VAL A 145 -14.66 5.50 -1.65
N GLU A 146 -16.00 5.45 -1.54
CA GLU A 146 -16.87 5.01 -2.63
C GLU A 146 -16.82 6.00 -3.80
N CYS A 147 -16.37 5.52 -4.96
CA CYS A 147 -16.19 6.27 -6.19
C CYS A 147 -17.18 5.85 -7.29
N LEU A 148 -17.05 6.46 -8.46
CA LEU A 148 -17.90 6.11 -9.62
C LEU A 148 -17.67 4.67 -10.09
N TYR A 149 -16.52 4.08 -9.76
CA TYR A 149 -16.17 2.71 -10.08
C TYR A 149 -15.32 2.08 -8.98
N GLN A 150 -15.69 0.90 -8.52
CA GLN A 150 -14.84 0.06 -7.68
C GLN A 150 -14.11 -0.95 -8.56
N ILE A 151 -12.79 -0.97 -8.46
CA ILE A 151 -11.97 -1.94 -9.17
C ILE A 151 -12.17 -3.30 -8.50
N SER A 152 -12.69 -4.27 -9.23
CA SER A 152 -12.92 -5.62 -8.72
C SER A 152 -11.64 -6.46 -8.74
N ASP A 153 -11.64 -7.54 -7.97
CA ASP A 153 -10.57 -8.55 -8.00
C ASP A 153 -10.43 -9.15 -9.41
N GLU A 154 -11.56 -9.34 -10.09
CA GLU A 154 -11.61 -9.85 -11.46
C GLU A 154 -10.96 -8.89 -12.45
N ASP A 155 -11.25 -7.58 -12.36
CA ASP A 155 -10.64 -6.56 -13.21
C ASP A 155 -9.10 -6.60 -13.09
N ALA A 156 -8.61 -6.68 -11.87
CA ALA A 156 -7.18 -6.64 -11.60
C ALA A 156 -6.50 -7.98 -11.96
N LEU A 157 -7.01 -9.11 -11.48
CA LEU A 157 -6.41 -10.43 -11.67
C LEU A 157 -6.41 -10.90 -13.13
N TYR A 158 -7.43 -10.51 -13.90
CA TYR A 158 -7.52 -10.84 -15.34
C TYR A 158 -7.03 -9.73 -16.25
N GLY A 159 -6.47 -8.65 -15.68
CA GLY A 159 -5.86 -7.56 -16.43
C GLY A 159 -6.82 -6.85 -17.37
N ARG A 160 -8.05 -6.55 -16.91
CA ARG A 160 -9.05 -5.84 -17.71
C ARG A 160 -8.52 -4.53 -18.24
N ARG A 161 -8.85 -4.20 -19.50
CA ARG A 161 -8.52 -2.94 -20.14
C ARG A 161 -9.67 -1.96 -19.99
N PHE A 162 -9.31 -0.68 -19.75
CA PHE A 162 -10.27 0.41 -19.57
C PHE A 162 -9.96 1.56 -20.51
N ASP A 163 -10.98 2.11 -21.15
CA ASP A 163 -10.83 3.27 -22.03
C ASP A 163 -10.38 4.53 -21.27
N ASP A 164 -10.69 4.58 -19.96
CA ASP A 164 -10.30 5.65 -19.04
C ASP A 164 -9.11 5.25 -18.13
N ALA A 165 -8.29 4.29 -18.53
CA ALA A 165 -7.13 3.87 -17.75
C ALA A 165 -6.10 4.99 -17.64
N ILE A 166 -5.67 5.28 -16.39
CA ILE A 166 -4.69 6.35 -16.07
C ILE A 166 -3.40 5.80 -15.44
N ALA A 167 -3.36 4.53 -15.12
CA ALA A 167 -2.18 3.87 -14.59
C ALA A 167 -2.16 2.39 -15.01
N ASN A 168 -0.93 1.85 -15.10
CA ASN A 168 -0.70 0.44 -15.38
C ASN A 168 0.16 -0.15 -14.27
N GLY A 169 -0.22 -1.32 -13.74
CA GLY A 169 0.50 -2.02 -12.69
C GLY A 169 0.84 -3.44 -13.09
N SER A 170 2.05 -3.88 -12.76
CA SER A 170 2.50 -5.27 -12.89
C SER A 170 2.97 -5.86 -11.56
N TYR A 171 2.84 -5.10 -10.48
CA TYR A 171 3.18 -5.58 -9.15
C TYR A 171 2.25 -6.73 -8.76
N VAL A 172 2.79 -7.73 -8.06
CA VAL A 172 2.01 -8.86 -7.56
C VAL A 172 0.95 -8.42 -6.55
N PHE A 173 -0.13 -9.17 -6.42
CA PHE A 173 -1.14 -8.92 -5.40
C PHE A 173 -0.68 -9.49 -4.06
N ASP A 174 -0.14 -8.65 -3.17
CA ASP A 174 0.43 -9.04 -1.90
C ASP A 174 -0.57 -8.86 -0.75
N LEU A 175 -1.27 -9.91 -0.40
CA LEU A 175 -2.24 -9.91 0.69
C LEU A 175 -1.56 -10.22 2.02
N HIS A 176 -1.44 -9.22 2.87
CA HIS A 176 -0.94 -9.37 4.23
C HIS A 176 -2.08 -9.78 5.16
N HIS A 177 -2.00 -11.00 5.70
CA HIS A 177 -3.05 -11.54 6.55
C HIS A 177 -3.02 -10.94 7.96
N GLN A 178 -4.21 -10.77 8.56
CA GLN A 178 -4.40 -10.44 9.96
C GLN A 178 -4.83 -11.65 10.81
N ASP A 179 -5.48 -12.61 10.18
CA ASP A 179 -6.07 -13.79 10.79
C ASP A 179 -5.12 -15.00 10.87
N LYS A 180 -4.01 -14.94 10.13
CA LYS A 180 -2.98 -15.97 10.10
C LYS A 180 -1.59 -15.41 9.84
N PRO A 181 -0.51 -16.12 10.21
CA PRO A 181 0.85 -15.71 9.88
C PRO A 181 1.10 -15.64 8.37
N GLY A 182 1.99 -14.72 7.95
CA GLY A 182 2.45 -14.67 6.57
C GLY A 182 1.60 -13.82 5.64
N LEU A 183 1.79 -14.05 4.36
CA LEU A 183 1.11 -13.34 3.28
C LEU A 183 0.91 -14.24 2.06
N THR A 184 -0.04 -13.87 1.22
CA THR A 184 -0.30 -14.56 -0.04
C THR A 184 0.02 -13.63 -1.21
N PHE A 185 0.83 -14.13 -2.13
CA PHE A 185 1.08 -13.48 -3.42
C PHE A 185 0.22 -14.14 -4.49
N ARG A 186 -0.53 -13.33 -5.25
CA ARG A 186 -1.19 -13.77 -6.48
C ARG A 186 -0.55 -13.10 -7.68
N HIS A 187 -0.22 -13.90 -8.67
CA HIS A 187 0.39 -13.46 -9.91
C HIS A 187 -0.61 -13.46 -11.05
N LEU A 188 -0.39 -12.61 -12.04
CA LEU A 188 -1.25 -12.50 -13.21
C LEU A 188 -1.29 -13.77 -14.07
N ASP A 189 -0.30 -14.65 -13.95
CA ASP A 189 -0.26 -15.94 -14.64
C ASP A 189 -1.10 -17.04 -13.96
N GLY A 190 -1.75 -16.71 -12.84
CA GLY A 190 -2.55 -17.62 -12.05
C GLY A 190 -1.80 -18.33 -10.93
N THR A 191 -0.49 -18.11 -10.77
CA THR A 191 0.28 -18.67 -9.65
C THR A 191 -0.13 -17.98 -8.34
N GLU A 192 -0.23 -18.77 -7.27
CA GLU A 192 -0.44 -18.30 -5.91
C GLU A 192 0.66 -18.86 -5.01
N ILE A 193 1.27 -18.00 -4.19
CA ILE A 193 2.33 -18.38 -3.27
C ILE A 193 1.92 -17.91 -1.87
N TYR A 194 1.77 -18.84 -0.94
CA TYR A 194 1.64 -18.53 0.48
C TYR A 194 2.99 -18.66 1.16
N SER A 195 3.46 -17.53 1.71
CA SER A 195 4.77 -17.41 2.37
C SER A 195 4.62 -17.08 3.85
N ARG A 196 5.41 -17.75 4.70
CA ARG A 196 5.53 -17.47 6.12
C ARG A 196 6.95 -17.72 6.62
N PRO A 197 7.47 -16.95 7.61
CA PRO A 197 8.85 -17.07 8.08
C PRO A 197 9.20 -18.47 8.56
N GLY A 198 10.38 -18.94 8.20
CA GLY A 198 10.94 -20.20 8.65
C GLY A 198 10.24 -21.45 8.12
N PHE A 199 9.40 -21.33 7.08
CA PHE A 199 8.76 -22.44 6.40
C PHE A 199 8.91 -22.29 4.89
N PRO A 200 9.00 -23.41 4.14
CA PRO A 200 8.98 -23.37 2.69
C PRO A 200 7.70 -22.72 2.16
N ASP A 201 7.83 -21.97 1.07
CA ASP A 201 6.69 -21.40 0.37
C ASP A 201 5.77 -22.51 -0.16
N GLN A 202 4.46 -22.29 0.02
CA GLN A 202 3.44 -23.17 -0.55
C GLN A 202 2.99 -22.58 -1.88
N VAL A 203 3.37 -23.25 -2.96
CA VAL A 203 3.05 -22.83 -4.32
C VAL A 203 1.82 -23.56 -4.81
N GLY A 204 0.81 -22.80 -5.22
CA GLY A 204 -0.45 -23.28 -5.77
C GLY A 204 -0.92 -22.41 -6.93
N ARG A 205 -2.21 -22.44 -7.18
CA ARG A 205 -2.83 -21.63 -8.23
C ARG A 205 -4.18 -21.10 -7.76
N TRP A 206 -4.44 -19.81 -8.06
CA TRP A 206 -5.75 -19.19 -7.84
C TRP A 206 -6.69 -19.36 -9.07
N ARG A 207 -6.15 -19.73 -10.23
CA ARG A 207 -6.90 -20.14 -11.44
C ARG A 207 -6.14 -21.18 -12.23
N GLU A 208 -6.81 -21.86 -13.13
CA GLU A 208 -6.20 -22.82 -14.05
C GLU A 208 -5.15 -22.16 -14.96
N LYS A 209 -4.20 -22.96 -15.44
CA LYS A 209 -3.15 -22.51 -16.36
C LYS A 209 -3.76 -22.17 -17.70
N THR A 210 -3.41 -21.00 -18.26
CA THR A 210 -3.80 -20.55 -19.59
C THR A 210 -2.58 -20.31 -20.45
N GLU A 211 -2.71 -20.42 -21.75
CA GLU A 211 -1.61 -20.14 -22.71
C GLU A 211 -1.25 -18.66 -22.74
N VAL A 212 -2.23 -17.80 -22.66
CA VAL A 212 -2.06 -16.35 -22.67
C VAL A 212 -2.46 -15.76 -21.31
N ASN A 213 -1.54 -15.03 -20.70
CA ASN A 213 -1.75 -14.36 -19.44
C ASN A 213 -1.64 -12.85 -19.59
N PRO A 214 -2.42 -12.06 -18.81
CA PRO A 214 -2.19 -10.63 -18.76
C PRO A 214 -0.82 -10.33 -18.16
N THR A 215 -0.14 -9.33 -18.69
CA THR A 215 1.19 -8.89 -18.20
C THR A 215 1.08 -7.67 -17.28
N PHE A 216 -0.06 -7.01 -17.23
CA PHE A 216 -0.36 -5.88 -16.37
C PHE A 216 -1.87 -5.72 -16.15
N TYR A 217 -2.24 -5.00 -15.11
CA TYR A 217 -3.60 -4.52 -14.85
C TYR A 217 -3.66 -3.00 -14.99
N GLN A 218 -4.87 -2.45 -15.05
CA GLN A 218 -5.07 -1.01 -15.22
C GLN A 218 -5.92 -0.43 -14.09
N VAL A 219 -5.69 0.87 -13.82
CA VAL A 219 -6.48 1.68 -12.88
C VAL A 219 -7.30 2.69 -13.70
N PRO A 220 -8.64 2.60 -13.69
CA PRO A 220 -9.51 3.54 -14.39
C PRO A 220 -9.65 4.87 -13.63
N LEU A 221 -9.73 5.98 -14.35
CA LEU A 221 -9.87 7.34 -13.78
C LEU A 221 -11.06 7.46 -12.83
N ARG A 222 -12.18 6.84 -13.17
CA ARG A 222 -13.43 6.90 -12.39
C ARG A 222 -13.34 6.23 -11.01
N SER A 223 -12.30 5.43 -10.73
CA SER A 223 -12.04 4.89 -9.37
C SER A 223 -11.42 5.91 -8.41
N LEU A 224 -11.11 7.10 -8.91
CA LEU A 224 -10.58 8.23 -8.12
C LEU A 224 -11.62 9.35 -7.93
N ILE A 225 -12.81 9.23 -8.50
CA ILE A 225 -13.84 10.27 -8.52
C ILE A 225 -14.98 9.88 -7.58
N PRO A 226 -15.12 10.53 -6.42
CA PRO A 226 -16.24 10.29 -5.50
C PRO A 226 -17.59 10.60 -6.14
N LYS A 227 -18.63 9.87 -5.74
CA LYS A 227 -19.98 10.02 -6.33
C LYS A 227 -20.66 11.36 -6.04
N LYS A 228 -20.31 12.02 -4.93
CA LYS A 228 -21.14 13.11 -4.40
C LYS A 228 -20.69 14.52 -4.83
N TYR A 229 -19.40 14.82 -4.83
CA TYR A 229 -18.91 16.18 -5.11
C TYR A 229 -18.28 16.28 -6.50
N ASP A 230 -18.56 17.41 -7.17
CA ASP A 230 -18.12 17.65 -8.55
C ASP A 230 -16.68 18.21 -8.64
N ASN A 231 -16.09 18.58 -7.51
CA ASN A 231 -14.80 19.25 -7.43
C ASN A 231 -13.81 18.60 -6.44
N VAL A 232 -14.07 17.35 -6.05
CA VAL A 232 -13.20 16.56 -5.17
C VAL A 232 -12.72 15.32 -5.92
N MET A 233 -11.46 14.99 -5.75
CA MET A 233 -10.82 13.81 -6.33
C MET A 233 -9.92 13.13 -5.30
N LEU A 234 -9.59 11.85 -5.52
CA LEU A 234 -8.70 11.07 -4.68
C LEU A 234 -7.34 10.88 -5.32
N ALA A 235 -6.31 10.77 -4.49
CA ALA A 235 -4.99 10.25 -4.90
C ALA A 235 -4.36 9.49 -3.74
N GLY A 236 -4.30 8.17 -3.82
CA GLY A 236 -3.65 7.37 -2.78
C GLY A 236 -4.38 6.11 -2.37
N ARG A 237 -4.02 5.59 -1.19
CA ARG A 237 -4.46 4.30 -0.64
C ARG A 237 -5.97 4.18 -0.39
N MET A 238 -6.69 5.29 -0.32
CA MET A 238 -8.15 5.30 -0.15
C MET A 238 -8.93 5.02 -1.45
N ILE A 239 -8.25 4.62 -2.51
CA ILE A 239 -8.86 4.25 -3.80
C ILE A 239 -9.96 3.21 -3.64
N ASP A 240 -10.99 3.31 -4.48
CA ASP A 240 -12.12 2.36 -4.48
C ASP A 240 -11.74 1.06 -5.21
N ALA A 241 -11.39 0.04 -4.45
CA ALA A 241 -10.99 -1.27 -4.96
C ALA A 241 -11.37 -2.38 -3.97
N SER A 242 -11.60 -3.59 -4.48
CA SER A 242 -11.79 -4.79 -3.67
C SER A 242 -10.47 -5.28 -3.07
N VAL A 243 -10.51 -6.23 -2.13
CA VAL A 243 -9.38 -6.64 -1.29
C VAL A 243 -8.15 -7.07 -2.09
N VAL A 244 -8.33 -7.96 -3.08
CA VAL A 244 -7.20 -8.48 -3.87
C VAL A 244 -6.69 -7.39 -4.83
N ALA A 245 -7.59 -6.73 -5.55
CA ALA A 245 -7.22 -5.62 -6.45
C ALA A 245 -6.42 -4.56 -5.71
N TYR A 246 -6.88 -4.17 -4.53
CA TYR A 246 -6.23 -3.20 -3.67
C TYR A 246 -4.80 -3.61 -3.29
N SER A 247 -4.59 -4.89 -2.96
CA SER A 247 -3.28 -5.39 -2.52
C SER A 247 -2.16 -5.15 -3.55
N GLY A 248 -2.48 -5.19 -4.84
CA GLY A 248 -1.55 -4.88 -5.91
C GLY A 248 -1.49 -3.39 -6.29
N ILE A 249 -2.64 -2.70 -6.23
CA ILE A 249 -2.75 -1.31 -6.71
C ILE A 249 -2.09 -0.30 -5.75
N ARG A 250 -2.20 -0.51 -4.43
CA ARG A 250 -1.78 0.43 -3.39
C ARG A 250 -0.29 0.78 -3.35
N VAL A 251 0.56 0.05 -4.04
CA VAL A 251 2.00 0.25 -3.98
C VAL A 251 2.41 1.60 -4.59
N MET A 252 3.52 2.18 -4.07
CA MET A 252 3.94 3.54 -4.41
C MET A 252 4.14 3.76 -5.91
N VAL A 253 4.65 2.79 -6.65
CA VAL A 253 4.87 2.90 -8.10
C VAL A 253 3.56 3.12 -8.88
N ASN A 254 2.46 2.51 -8.43
CA ASN A 254 1.13 2.73 -9.00
C ASN A 254 0.54 4.05 -8.50
N MET A 255 0.72 4.35 -7.21
CA MET A 255 0.18 5.58 -6.62
C MET A 255 0.84 6.86 -7.16
N ASN A 256 2.08 6.80 -7.64
CA ASN A 256 2.70 7.91 -8.36
C ASN A 256 1.92 8.24 -9.65
N GLN A 257 1.58 7.24 -10.45
CA GLN A 257 0.76 7.41 -11.66
C GLN A 257 -0.64 7.96 -11.32
N VAL A 258 -1.25 7.42 -10.26
CA VAL A 258 -2.56 7.88 -9.76
C VAL A 258 -2.51 9.33 -9.32
N GLY A 259 -1.46 9.74 -8.60
CA GLY A 259 -1.27 11.12 -8.14
C GLY A 259 -1.10 12.11 -9.29
N GLU A 260 -0.31 11.74 -10.31
CA GLU A 260 -0.14 12.54 -11.53
C GLU A 260 -1.47 12.72 -12.27
N ALA A 261 -2.22 11.61 -12.45
CA ALA A 261 -3.52 11.65 -13.12
C ALA A 261 -4.54 12.53 -12.38
N ALA A 262 -4.55 12.48 -11.04
CA ALA A 262 -5.42 13.35 -10.23
C ALA A 262 -5.09 14.83 -10.42
N GLY A 263 -3.80 15.16 -10.45
CA GLY A 263 -3.33 16.53 -10.72
C GLY A 263 -3.72 17.02 -12.12
N VAL A 264 -3.47 16.22 -13.15
CA VAL A 264 -3.82 16.52 -14.55
C VAL A 264 -5.32 16.70 -14.72
N THR A 265 -6.13 15.79 -14.16
CA THR A 265 -7.60 15.86 -14.25
C THR A 265 -8.12 17.13 -13.59
N SER A 266 -7.65 17.45 -12.40
CA SER A 266 -8.06 18.67 -11.67
C SER A 266 -7.65 19.94 -12.41
N TYR A 267 -6.47 19.97 -13.05
CA TYR A 267 -6.01 21.05 -13.88
C TYR A 267 -6.90 21.25 -15.13
N LEU A 268 -7.23 20.16 -15.84
CA LEU A 268 -8.11 20.20 -17.01
C LEU A 268 -9.52 20.66 -16.63
N ALA A 269 -10.07 20.17 -15.50
CA ALA A 269 -11.33 20.61 -14.96
C ALA A 269 -11.34 22.14 -14.71
N TRP A 270 -10.29 22.63 -14.06
CA TRP A 270 -10.13 24.07 -13.82
C TRP A 270 -10.01 24.86 -15.11
N LYS A 271 -9.18 24.44 -16.04
CA LYS A 271 -8.93 25.13 -17.32
C LYS A 271 -10.19 25.23 -18.18
N GLN A 272 -11.03 24.20 -18.14
CA GLN A 272 -12.26 24.09 -18.94
C GLN A 272 -13.53 24.57 -18.20
N GLY A 273 -13.43 24.87 -16.89
CA GLY A 273 -14.58 25.22 -16.07
C GLY A 273 -15.59 24.06 -15.89
N LYS A 274 -15.11 22.82 -15.97
CA LYS A 274 -15.93 21.59 -15.89
C LYS A 274 -15.90 20.97 -14.50
N LYS A 275 -16.90 20.13 -14.21
CA LYS A 275 -16.84 19.20 -13.08
C LYS A 275 -15.75 18.15 -13.37
N ILE A 276 -15.12 17.61 -12.31
CA ILE A 276 -14.07 16.58 -12.46
C ILE A 276 -14.55 15.38 -13.29
N LYS A 277 -15.77 14.90 -13.01
CA LYS A 277 -16.35 13.74 -13.71
C LYS A 277 -16.69 14.00 -15.19
N ASP A 278 -16.77 15.27 -15.60
CA ASP A 278 -17.12 15.66 -16.98
C ASP A 278 -15.86 15.95 -17.82
N VAL A 279 -14.66 15.81 -17.24
CA VAL A 279 -13.39 15.88 -17.98
C VAL A 279 -13.24 14.62 -18.82
N PRO A 280 -13.08 14.73 -20.16
CA PRO A 280 -12.90 13.55 -20.99
C PRO A 280 -11.63 12.78 -20.63
N ALA A 281 -11.77 11.50 -20.32
CA ALA A 281 -10.61 10.67 -19.93
C ALA A 281 -9.53 10.63 -21.03
N GLY A 282 -9.90 10.68 -22.31
CA GLY A 282 -8.98 10.77 -23.42
C GLY A 282 -8.04 11.98 -23.32
N GLU A 283 -8.58 13.17 -22.98
CA GLU A 283 -7.77 14.38 -22.80
C GLU A 283 -6.78 14.23 -21.61
N VAL A 284 -7.20 13.58 -20.51
CA VAL A 284 -6.32 13.29 -19.39
C VAL A 284 -5.18 12.37 -19.85
N ARG A 285 -5.50 11.28 -20.54
CA ARG A 285 -4.54 10.32 -21.08
C ARG A 285 -3.56 10.97 -22.05
N ASP A 286 -4.03 11.86 -22.93
CA ASP A 286 -3.17 12.59 -23.86
C ASP A 286 -2.18 13.50 -23.16
N VAL A 287 -2.60 14.20 -22.09
CA VAL A 287 -1.70 15.06 -21.31
C VAL A 287 -0.67 14.22 -20.55
N LEU A 288 -1.10 13.12 -19.91
CA LEU A 288 -0.21 12.17 -19.23
C LEU A 288 0.84 11.61 -20.20
N LYS A 289 0.40 11.15 -21.38
CA LYS A 289 1.30 10.62 -22.42
C LYS A 289 2.31 11.66 -22.92
N LYS A 290 1.88 12.92 -23.12
CA LYS A 290 2.78 14.02 -23.47
C LYS A 290 3.78 14.33 -22.36
N GLY A 291 3.41 14.11 -21.08
CA GLY A 291 4.28 14.24 -19.91
C GLY A 291 5.31 13.12 -19.77
N GLY A 292 5.22 12.07 -20.59
CA GLY A 292 6.11 10.91 -20.55
C GLY A 292 5.56 9.72 -19.75
N SER A 293 4.32 9.79 -19.28
CA SER A 293 3.67 8.67 -18.59
C SER A 293 3.36 7.54 -19.57
N ILE A 294 3.50 6.29 -19.09
CA ILE A 294 3.20 5.09 -19.89
C ILE A 294 1.69 4.89 -19.89
N ILE A 295 1.03 5.35 -20.93
CA ILE A 295 -0.42 5.19 -21.16
C ILE A 295 -0.61 4.23 -22.34
N ILE A 296 -1.14 3.04 -22.04
CA ILE A 296 -1.33 1.93 -22.98
C ILE A 296 -2.81 1.84 -23.39
#